data_3f761cbe5600f61b3658d9f830347cc3
#
_entry.id   3f761cbe5600f61b3658d9f830347cc3
#
_cell.length_a   1.000
_cell.length_b   1.000
_cell.length_c   1.000
_cell.angle_alpha   90.00
_cell.angle_beta   90.00
_cell.angle_gamma   90.00
#
_symmetry.space_group_name_H-M   'P 1'
#
loop_
_entity.id
_entity.type
_entity.pdbx_description
1 polymer ?
#
loop_
_entity_poly.entity_id
_entity_poly.type
_entity_poly.pdbx_seq_one_letter_code
_entity_poly.pdbx_strand_id
1 'polypeptide(L)'
;KKAIGKNHPDIIMVTHEKPNVITIDEIREQVINDVDIKPYCSPYKIYIVATAELMNPQAQNALLKTIEEPPEYAVIMLLTSNIDALLPTIRSRCVRLDLKVVDDGLVKKYLMEHLHVPDYQAEIDASFAHGSIGRARQAATSQEFADMTQNALRILKNADGMEVYELTEAIK
;
A
#
# COMPACT_ATOMS: atom_id res chain seq x y z
N LYS A 1 -7.91 -14.05 -9.80
CA LYS A 1 -9.13 -13.25 -9.46
C LYS A 1 -9.48 -13.30 -7.98
N LYS A 2 -9.42 -14.46 -7.29
CA LYS A 2 -9.72 -14.58 -5.83
C LYS A 2 -8.70 -13.81 -4.95
N ALA A 3 -7.43 -13.78 -5.33
CA ALA A 3 -6.39 -13.06 -4.61
C ALA A 3 -6.64 -11.54 -4.58
N ILE A 4 -7.13 -10.97 -5.70
CA ILE A 4 -7.46 -9.54 -5.82
C ILE A 4 -8.65 -9.17 -4.92
N GLY A 5 -9.58 -10.11 -4.71
CA GLY A 5 -10.76 -9.92 -3.85
C GLY A 5 -10.52 -10.08 -2.35
N LYS A 6 -9.28 -10.25 -1.90
CA LYS A 6 -8.89 -10.51 -0.49
C LYS A 6 -9.57 -11.73 0.16
N ASN A 7 -10.12 -12.66 -0.64
CA ASN A 7 -10.89 -13.82 -0.17
C ASN A 7 -10.19 -15.15 -0.51
N HIS A 8 -8.86 -15.18 -0.58
CA HIS A 8 -8.13 -16.41 -0.84
C HIS A 8 -7.69 -17.03 0.49
N PRO A 9 -8.05 -18.31 0.79
CA PRO A 9 -7.74 -18.92 2.10
C PRO A 9 -6.23 -19.06 2.37
N ASP A 10 -5.42 -19.18 1.31
CA ASP A 10 -3.97 -19.31 1.44
C ASP A 10 -3.21 -17.99 1.28
N ILE A 11 -3.90 -16.83 1.29
CA ILE A 11 -3.30 -15.50 1.31
C ILE A 11 -3.81 -14.77 2.55
N ILE A 12 -2.96 -14.65 3.54
CA ILE A 12 -3.23 -14.03 4.81
C ILE A 12 -2.67 -12.61 4.82
N MET A 13 -3.56 -11.62 4.87
CA MET A 13 -3.20 -10.24 5.12
C MET A 13 -3.17 -10.04 6.62
N VAL A 14 -1.99 -9.81 7.18
CA VAL A 14 -1.85 -9.54 8.62
C VAL A 14 -2.56 -8.23 8.94
N THR A 15 -3.51 -8.32 9.87
CA THR A 15 -4.28 -7.19 10.37
C THR A 15 -3.81 -6.82 11.78
N HIS A 16 -4.04 -5.59 12.19
CA HIS A 16 -3.70 -5.11 13.52
C HIS A 16 -4.83 -4.22 14.06
N GLU A 17 -5.06 -4.27 15.37
CA GLU A 17 -6.11 -3.49 16.03
C GLU A 17 -5.71 -2.03 16.20
N LYS A 18 -4.45 -1.79 16.56
CA LYS A 18 -3.93 -0.44 16.82
C LYS A 18 -3.38 0.18 15.53
N PRO A 19 -3.72 1.42 15.18
CA PRO A 19 -3.36 2.02 13.89
C PRO A 19 -1.85 2.15 13.66
N ASN A 20 -1.05 2.24 14.73
CA ASN A 20 0.37 2.61 14.65
C ASN A 20 1.33 1.53 15.19
N VAL A 21 0.85 0.32 15.47
CA VAL A 21 1.70 -0.75 15.98
C VAL A 21 1.14 -2.12 15.63
N ILE A 22 2.05 -3.02 15.20
CA ILE A 22 1.78 -4.45 15.08
C ILE A 22 2.47 -5.13 16.25
N THR A 23 1.70 -5.80 17.07
CA THR A 23 2.14 -6.44 18.32
C THR A 23 2.67 -7.85 18.08
N ILE A 24 3.41 -8.39 19.06
CA ILE A 24 3.88 -9.77 19.03
C ILE A 24 2.72 -10.78 18.98
N ASP A 25 1.60 -10.50 19.64
CA ASP A 25 0.47 -11.41 19.72
C ASP A 25 -0.23 -11.52 18.36
N GLU A 26 -0.39 -10.40 17.64
CA GLU A 26 -0.93 -10.38 16.28
C GLU A 26 -0.05 -11.18 15.30
N ILE A 27 1.27 -11.08 15.40
CA ILE A 27 2.21 -11.87 14.58
C ILE A 27 2.19 -13.35 14.96
N ARG A 28 2.11 -13.66 16.27
CA ARG A 28 2.01 -15.05 16.71
C ARG A 28 0.74 -15.71 16.20
N GLU A 29 -0.39 -15.06 16.39
CA GLU A 29 -1.68 -15.61 16.03
C GLU A 29 -1.83 -15.80 14.52
N GLN A 30 -1.50 -14.76 13.74
CA GLN A 30 -1.79 -14.74 12.30
C GLN A 30 -0.69 -15.33 11.42
N VAL A 31 0.54 -15.47 11.93
CA VAL A 31 1.67 -15.99 11.16
C VAL A 31 2.28 -17.23 11.81
N ILE A 32 2.81 -17.11 13.05
CA ILE A 32 3.65 -18.14 13.64
C ILE A 32 2.85 -19.42 13.95
N ASN A 33 1.66 -19.29 14.54
CA ASN A 33 0.81 -20.43 14.88
C ASN A 33 0.13 -21.06 13.66
N ASP A 34 0.05 -20.33 12.54
CA ASP A 34 -0.64 -20.77 11.33
C ASP A 34 0.32 -21.28 10.25
N VAL A 35 1.62 -20.95 10.33
CA VAL A 35 2.59 -21.24 9.26
C VAL A 35 2.82 -22.74 9.05
N ASP A 36 2.71 -23.56 10.08
CA ASP A 36 2.87 -25.01 10.00
C ASP A 36 1.66 -25.73 9.39
N ILE A 37 0.54 -25.02 9.23
CA ILE A 37 -0.65 -25.54 8.58
C ILE A 37 -0.48 -25.41 7.07
N LYS A 38 -0.55 -26.55 6.36
CA LYS A 38 -0.41 -26.59 4.90
C LYS A 38 -1.46 -25.73 4.19
N PRO A 39 -1.14 -25.21 2.98
CA PRO A 39 -2.08 -24.48 2.14
C PRO A 39 -3.36 -25.32 1.87
N TYR A 40 -4.48 -24.65 1.80
CA TYR A 40 -5.78 -25.29 1.59
C TYR A 40 -6.06 -25.65 0.13
N CYS A 41 -5.73 -24.75 -0.81
CA CYS A 41 -6.06 -24.91 -2.23
C CYS A 41 -4.95 -24.45 -3.20
N SER A 42 -3.85 -23.92 -2.69
CA SER A 42 -2.71 -23.43 -3.49
C SER A 42 -1.43 -24.18 -3.19
N PRO A 43 -0.42 -24.15 -4.07
CA PRO A 43 0.90 -24.72 -3.76
C PRO A 43 1.65 -23.93 -2.69
N TYR A 44 1.28 -22.65 -2.48
CA TYR A 44 1.92 -21.75 -1.52
C TYR A 44 0.92 -21.12 -0.58
N LYS A 45 1.36 -20.84 0.66
CA LYS A 45 0.68 -20.06 1.66
C LYS A 45 1.42 -18.75 1.86
N ILE A 46 0.74 -17.62 1.63
CA ILE A 46 1.37 -16.31 1.53
C ILE A 46 0.89 -15.44 2.68
N TYR A 47 1.83 -14.93 3.46
CA TYR A 47 1.60 -13.98 4.54
C TYR A 47 2.07 -12.60 4.09
N ILE A 48 1.21 -11.59 4.21
CA ILE A 48 1.51 -10.22 3.80
C ILE A 48 1.37 -9.30 5.00
N VAL A 49 2.48 -8.73 5.46
CA VAL A 49 2.52 -7.66 6.46
C VAL A 49 2.64 -6.34 5.70
N ALA A 50 1.52 -5.63 5.54
CA ALA A 50 1.42 -4.48 4.63
C ALA A 50 2.18 -3.23 5.10
N THR A 51 2.42 -3.09 6.40
CA THR A 51 3.15 -1.97 7.05
C THR A 51 4.13 -2.53 8.06
N ALA A 52 5.12 -3.26 7.55
CA ALA A 52 6.04 -4.02 8.40
C ALA A 52 6.87 -3.14 9.35
N GLU A 53 7.06 -1.86 9.01
CA GLU A 53 7.66 -0.85 9.88
C GLU A 53 6.90 -0.59 11.18
N LEU A 54 5.62 -0.96 11.27
CA LEU A 54 4.81 -0.84 12.48
C LEU A 54 5.00 -2.01 13.45
N MET A 55 5.71 -3.07 13.05
CA MET A 55 6.03 -4.17 13.98
C MET A 55 6.94 -3.66 15.09
N ASN A 56 6.52 -3.82 16.35
CA ASN A 56 7.41 -3.55 17.47
C ASN A 56 8.60 -4.54 17.49
N PRO A 57 9.70 -4.24 18.20
CA PRO A 57 10.88 -5.10 18.20
C PRO A 57 10.59 -6.53 18.68
N GLN A 58 9.62 -6.73 19.56
CA GLN A 58 9.20 -8.03 20.05
C GLN A 58 8.52 -8.86 18.95
N ALA A 59 7.65 -8.25 18.15
CA ALA A 59 7.00 -8.87 17.00
C ALA A 59 8.02 -9.28 15.93
N GLN A 60 8.96 -8.38 15.62
CA GLN A 60 10.05 -8.66 14.68
C GLN A 60 10.92 -9.84 15.16
N ASN A 61 11.32 -9.84 16.43
CA ASN A 61 12.12 -10.93 16.99
C ASN A 61 11.37 -12.28 17.02
N ALA A 62 10.07 -12.27 17.31
CA ALA A 62 9.26 -13.49 17.30
C ALA A 62 9.18 -14.12 15.89
N LEU A 63 9.23 -13.30 14.84
CA LEU A 63 9.14 -13.76 13.46
C LEU A 63 10.46 -14.37 12.93
N LEU A 64 11.60 -14.10 13.60
CA LEU A 64 12.94 -14.51 13.12
C LEU A 64 13.04 -16.01 12.85
N LYS A 65 12.59 -16.85 13.78
CA LYS A 65 12.65 -18.31 13.61
C LYS A 65 11.89 -18.78 12.36
N THR A 66 10.72 -18.22 12.13
CA THR A 66 9.89 -18.56 10.98
C THR A 66 10.50 -18.08 9.65
N ILE A 67 11.24 -16.95 9.67
CA ILE A 67 11.94 -16.45 8.48
C ILE A 67 13.22 -17.26 8.20
N GLU A 68 13.90 -17.75 9.24
CA GLU A 68 15.12 -18.57 9.11
C GLU A 68 14.83 -19.94 8.51
N GLU A 69 13.77 -20.59 8.98
CA GLU A 69 13.41 -21.97 8.61
C GLU A 69 11.91 -22.04 8.24
N PRO A 70 11.48 -21.34 7.17
CA PRO A 70 10.10 -21.40 6.74
C PRO A 70 9.76 -22.76 6.13
N PRO A 71 8.54 -23.27 6.30
CA PRO A 71 8.06 -24.41 5.51
C PRO A 71 8.19 -24.12 4.00
N GLU A 72 8.49 -25.11 3.18
CA GLU A 72 8.74 -24.96 1.73
C GLU A 72 7.59 -24.29 0.97
N TYR A 73 6.38 -24.38 1.48
CA TYR A 73 5.18 -23.77 0.90
C TYR A 73 4.91 -22.36 1.44
N ALA A 74 5.63 -21.88 2.48
CA ALA A 74 5.35 -20.60 3.10
C ALA A 74 6.12 -19.46 2.42
N VAL A 75 5.42 -18.36 2.12
CA VAL A 75 6.02 -17.13 1.61
C VAL A 75 5.62 -15.99 2.53
N ILE A 76 6.59 -15.30 3.12
CA ILE A 76 6.37 -14.16 4.00
C ILE A 76 6.79 -12.90 3.27
N MET A 77 5.85 -11.97 3.06
CA MET A 77 6.09 -10.68 2.41
C MET A 77 5.98 -9.56 3.45
N LEU A 78 7.09 -8.90 3.70
CA LEU A 78 7.16 -7.70 4.55
C LEU A 78 7.19 -6.48 3.64
N LEU A 79 6.08 -5.73 3.57
CA LEU A 79 6.01 -4.50 2.79
C LEU A 79 6.30 -3.32 3.71
N THR A 80 7.22 -2.47 3.30
CA THR A 80 7.60 -1.29 4.10
C THR A 80 7.97 -0.11 3.22
N SER A 81 7.64 1.07 3.67
CA SER A 81 8.13 2.33 3.12
C SER A 81 9.42 2.81 3.80
N ASN A 82 9.77 2.22 4.96
CA ASN A 82 10.95 2.56 5.73
C ASN A 82 11.69 1.28 6.17
N ILE A 83 12.67 0.86 5.38
CA ILE A 83 13.44 -0.35 5.66
C ILE A 83 14.28 -0.26 6.95
N ASP A 84 14.66 0.95 7.38
CA ASP A 84 15.48 1.15 8.57
C ASP A 84 14.72 0.95 9.88
N ALA A 85 13.40 0.94 9.84
CA ALA A 85 12.55 0.54 10.96
C ALA A 85 12.56 -0.98 11.20
N LEU A 86 13.02 -1.78 10.23
CA LEU A 86 13.19 -3.22 10.40
C LEU A 86 14.56 -3.54 11.00
N LEU A 87 14.57 -4.45 11.96
CA LEU A 87 15.79 -4.92 12.60
C LEU A 87 16.79 -5.47 11.56
N PRO A 88 18.09 -5.23 11.74
CA PRO A 88 19.13 -5.80 10.86
C PRO A 88 19.03 -7.32 10.72
N THR A 89 18.60 -7.99 11.79
CA THR A 89 18.38 -9.43 11.82
C THR A 89 17.26 -9.92 10.89
N ILE A 90 16.19 -9.14 10.72
CA ILE A 90 15.12 -9.38 9.73
C ILE A 90 15.67 -9.13 8.32
N ARG A 91 16.29 -7.95 8.12
CA ARG A 91 16.78 -7.54 6.79
C ARG A 91 17.80 -8.50 6.20
N SER A 92 18.67 -9.08 7.03
CA SER A 92 19.70 -10.02 6.59
C SER A 92 19.16 -11.39 6.13
N ARG A 93 17.91 -11.70 6.47
CA ARG A 93 17.24 -12.98 6.15
C ARG A 93 16.17 -12.87 5.07
N CYS A 94 15.91 -11.64 4.61
CA CYS A 94 14.92 -11.38 3.57
C CYS A 94 15.61 -11.03 2.25
N VAL A 95 15.01 -11.46 1.14
CA VAL A 95 15.37 -10.93 -0.18
C VAL A 95 14.70 -9.58 -0.35
N ARG A 96 15.51 -8.53 -0.52
CA ARG A 96 15.02 -7.17 -0.73
C ARG A 96 14.63 -6.96 -2.18
N LEU A 97 13.41 -6.46 -2.39
CA LEU A 97 12.90 -6.02 -3.69
C LEU A 97 12.52 -4.54 -3.60
N ASP A 98 13.29 -3.69 -4.27
CA ASP A 98 13.03 -2.25 -4.32
C ASP A 98 12.05 -1.94 -5.47
N LEU A 99 10.85 -1.47 -5.12
CA LEU A 99 9.87 -0.99 -6.08
C LEU A 99 10.16 0.48 -6.40
N LYS A 100 10.45 0.75 -7.67
CA LYS A 100 10.68 2.12 -8.16
C LYS A 100 9.36 2.77 -8.57
N VAL A 101 9.32 4.10 -8.47
CA VAL A 101 8.23 4.91 -9.04
C VAL A 101 8.19 4.72 -10.55
N VAL A 102 7.00 4.71 -11.10
CA VAL A 102 6.76 4.62 -12.54
C VAL A 102 6.82 6.03 -13.14
N ASP A 103 7.37 6.16 -14.34
CA ASP A 103 7.37 7.42 -15.08
C ASP A 103 5.94 7.93 -15.33
N ASP A 104 5.72 9.24 -15.15
CA ASP A 104 4.38 9.84 -15.28
C ASP A 104 3.76 9.64 -16.66
N GLY A 105 4.57 9.60 -17.71
CA GLY A 105 4.11 9.30 -19.08
C GLY A 105 3.59 7.88 -19.22
N LEU A 106 4.20 6.91 -18.52
CA LEU A 106 3.71 5.52 -18.48
C LEU A 106 2.44 5.40 -17.63
N VAL A 107 2.35 6.14 -16.54
CA VAL A 107 1.13 6.20 -15.70
C VAL A 107 -0.02 6.81 -16.52
N LYS A 108 0.21 7.93 -17.20
CA LYS A 108 -0.76 8.57 -18.10
C LYS A 108 -1.24 7.59 -19.18
N LYS A 109 -0.31 6.93 -19.86
CA LYS A 109 -0.63 5.93 -20.89
C LYS A 109 -1.51 4.80 -20.32
N TYR A 110 -1.19 4.30 -19.14
CA TYR A 110 -1.99 3.27 -18.45
C TYR A 110 -3.42 3.74 -18.18
N LEU A 111 -3.61 4.99 -17.70
CA LEU A 111 -4.94 5.55 -17.42
C LEU A 111 -5.78 5.67 -18.70
N MET A 112 -5.17 6.12 -19.80
CA MET A 112 -5.85 6.25 -21.10
C MET A 112 -6.23 4.90 -21.70
N GLU A 113 -5.32 3.92 -21.69
CA GLU A 113 -5.53 2.62 -22.34
C GLU A 113 -6.45 1.68 -21.52
N HIS A 114 -6.36 1.70 -20.21
CA HIS A 114 -7.07 0.73 -19.36
C HIS A 114 -8.31 1.29 -18.66
N LEU A 115 -8.35 2.59 -18.42
CA LEU A 115 -9.47 3.25 -17.73
C LEU A 115 -10.21 4.24 -18.64
N HIS A 116 -9.72 4.43 -19.88
CA HIS A 116 -10.31 5.34 -20.88
C HIS A 116 -10.46 6.78 -20.37
N VAL A 117 -9.53 7.21 -19.52
CA VAL A 117 -9.48 8.57 -18.97
C VAL A 117 -9.07 9.54 -20.11
N PRO A 118 -9.73 10.70 -20.27
CA PRO A 118 -9.32 11.70 -21.25
C PRO A 118 -7.88 12.19 -21.03
N ASP A 119 -7.17 12.56 -22.09
CA ASP A 119 -5.76 12.92 -22.08
C ASP A 119 -5.40 13.97 -21.01
N TYR A 120 -6.18 15.07 -20.97
CA TYR A 120 -5.96 16.15 -20.00
C TYR A 120 -6.13 15.71 -18.54
N GLN A 121 -7.12 14.84 -18.28
CA GLN A 121 -7.37 14.31 -16.93
C GLN A 121 -6.31 13.29 -16.55
N ALA A 122 -5.91 12.43 -17.48
CA ALA A 122 -4.87 11.43 -17.26
C ALA A 122 -3.51 12.08 -16.93
N GLU A 123 -3.22 13.27 -17.46
CA GLU A 123 -2.02 14.03 -17.13
C GLU A 123 -2.06 14.57 -15.70
N ILE A 124 -3.20 15.12 -15.25
CA ILE A 124 -3.40 15.60 -13.89
C ILE A 124 -3.28 14.43 -12.89
N ASP A 125 -4.00 13.34 -13.15
CA ASP A 125 -4.03 12.17 -12.28
C ASP A 125 -2.65 11.48 -12.19
N ALA A 126 -1.89 11.44 -13.29
CA ALA A 126 -0.54 10.89 -13.31
C ALA A 126 0.42 11.75 -12.48
N SER A 127 0.39 13.06 -12.63
CA SER A 127 1.23 13.99 -11.87
C SER A 127 0.92 13.92 -10.37
N PHE A 128 -0.36 13.84 -9.99
CA PHE A 128 -0.78 13.67 -8.60
C PHE A 128 -0.34 12.33 -7.99
N ALA A 129 -0.29 11.29 -8.80
CA ALA A 129 0.04 9.95 -8.36
C ALA A 129 1.52 9.74 -7.99
N HIS A 130 2.41 10.65 -8.41
CA HIS A 130 3.86 10.56 -8.16
C HIS A 130 4.43 9.17 -8.47
N GLY A 131 4.13 8.66 -9.66
CA GLY A 131 4.60 7.38 -10.15
C GLY A 131 3.93 6.14 -9.54
N SER A 132 2.82 6.29 -8.81
CA SER A 132 2.03 5.19 -8.27
C SER A 132 0.79 4.91 -9.12
N ILE A 133 0.80 3.81 -9.88
CA ILE A 133 -0.37 3.39 -10.68
C ILE A 133 -1.62 3.18 -9.81
N GLY A 134 -1.45 2.69 -8.57
CA GLY A 134 -2.55 2.51 -7.63
C GLY A 134 -3.22 3.82 -7.24
N ARG A 135 -2.43 4.87 -6.93
CA ARG A 135 -2.93 6.22 -6.63
C ARG A 135 -3.57 6.86 -7.87
N ALA A 136 -2.93 6.74 -9.03
CA ALA A 136 -3.46 7.25 -10.29
C ALA A 136 -4.84 6.64 -10.61
N ARG A 137 -4.97 5.32 -10.44
CA ARG A 137 -6.25 4.63 -10.60
C ARG A 137 -7.30 5.12 -9.60
N GLN A 138 -6.93 5.29 -8.34
CA GLN A 138 -7.84 5.80 -7.31
C GLN A 138 -8.31 7.22 -7.65
N ALA A 139 -7.39 8.11 -8.04
CA ALA A 139 -7.72 9.47 -8.47
C ALA A 139 -8.70 9.46 -9.65
N ALA A 140 -8.41 8.66 -10.68
CA ALA A 140 -9.24 8.58 -11.89
C ALA A 140 -10.63 7.95 -11.66
N THR A 141 -10.83 7.17 -10.59
CA THR A 141 -12.11 6.47 -10.33
C THR A 141 -12.88 7.03 -9.13
N SER A 142 -12.29 7.94 -8.36
CA SER A 142 -12.91 8.54 -7.19
C SER A 142 -13.66 9.82 -7.55
N GLN A 143 -14.97 9.83 -7.32
CA GLN A 143 -15.80 11.05 -7.47
C GLN A 143 -15.35 12.13 -6.49
N GLU A 144 -15.03 11.75 -5.25
CA GLU A 144 -14.54 12.66 -4.22
C GLU A 144 -13.25 13.39 -4.65
N PHE A 145 -12.32 12.67 -5.30
CA PHE A 145 -11.10 13.28 -5.84
C PHE A 145 -11.39 14.23 -7.00
N ALA A 146 -12.31 13.88 -7.89
CA ALA A 146 -12.73 14.74 -8.98
C ALA A 146 -13.36 16.06 -8.46
N ASP A 147 -14.23 15.96 -7.46
CA ASP A 147 -14.89 17.10 -6.83
C ASP A 147 -13.87 18.00 -6.09
N MET A 148 -12.92 17.40 -5.39
CA MET A 148 -11.83 18.13 -4.71
C MET A 148 -10.94 18.86 -5.73
N THR A 149 -10.61 18.23 -6.85
CA THR A 149 -9.79 18.83 -7.92
C THR A 149 -10.54 20.00 -8.57
N GLN A 150 -11.84 19.86 -8.86
CA GLN A 150 -12.65 20.93 -9.40
C GLN A 150 -12.76 22.10 -8.43
N ASN A 151 -12.96 21.85 -7.14
CA ASN A 151 -12.99 22.90 -6.12
C ASN A 151 -11.65 23.63 -6.03
N ALA A 152 -10.53 22.92 -6.01
CA ALA A 152 -9.20 23.53 -5.98
C ALA A 152 -8.95 24.41 -7.23
N LEU A 153 -9.32 23.94 -8.42
CA LEU A 153 -9.22 24.72 -9.64
C LEU A 153 -10.12 25.97 -9.64
N ARG A 154 -11.33 25.87 -9.05
CA ARG A 154 -12.23 27.00 -8.89
C ARG A 154 -11.65 28.06 -7.97
N ILE A 155 -11.07 27.63 -6.83
CA ILE A 155 -10.41 28.54 -5.86
C ILE A 155 -9.21 29.23 -6.54
N LEU A 156 -8.36 28.48 -7.22
CA LEU A 156 -7.18 29.02 -7.92
C LEU A 156 -7.57 30.04 -9.01
N LYS A 157 -8.61 29.76 -9.81
CA LYS A 157 -9.07 30.69 -10.85
C LYS A 157 -9.63 31.99 -10.30
N ASN A 158 -10.19 31.97 -9.10
CA ASN A 158 -10.80 33.14 -8.46
C ASN A 158 -9.86 33.82 -7.45
N ALA A 159 -8.69 33.25 -7.19
CA ALA A 159 -7.76 33.69 -6.15
C ALA A 159 -7.31 35.15 -6.31
N ASP A 160 -7.13 35.62 -7.55
CA ASP A 160 -6.71 37.00 -7.83
C ASP A 160 -7.76 38.06 -7.44
N GLY A 161 -9.01 37.64 -7.22
CA GLY A 161 -10.13 38.55 -6.83
C GLY A 161 -10.67 38.29 -5.42
N MET A 162 -10.12 37.32 -4.69
CA MET A 162 -10.58 36.94 -3.35
C MET A 162 -9.75 37.63 -2.26
N GLU A 163 -10.42 38.05 -1.18
CA GLU A 163 -9.71 38.48 0.03
C GLU A 163 -9.13 37.28 0.80
N VAL A 164 -8.05 37.53 1.59
CA VAL A 164 -7.30 36.48 2.33
C VAL A 164 -8.24 35.66 3.25
N TYR A 165 -9.24 36.29 3.80
CA TYR A 165 -10.25 35.65 4.65
C TYR A 165 -11.14 34.67 3.84
N GLU A 166 -11.57 35.03 2.63
CA GLU A 166 -12.40 34.19 1.75
C GLU A 166 -11.60 32.97 1.26
N LEU A 167 -10.30 33.13 0.97
CA LEU A 167 -9.39 32.02 0.65
C LEU A 167 -9.24 31.04 1.82
N THR A 168 -9.14 31.54 3.05
CA THR A 168 -9.03 30.68 4.25
C THR A 168 -10.32 29.90 4.54
N GLU A 169 -11.47 30.43 4.23
CA GLU A 169 -12.77 29.73 4.37
C GLU A 169 -12.97 28.68 3.25
N ALA A 170 -12.51 28.97 2.03
CA ALA A 170 -12.67 28.08 0.87
C ALA A 170 -11.75 26.86 0.90
N ILE A 171 -10.69 26.87 1.73
CA ILE A 171 -9.70 25.78 1.89
C ILE A 171 -10.07 24.85 3.07
N LYS A 172 -10.99 25.25 3.93
CA LYS A 172 -11.50 24.41 5.04
C LYS A 172 -12.50 23.37 4.54
#